data_4c0ac6b0f4a8b5c0a6662ca47bf50ca7
#
_entry.id   4c0ac6b0f4a8b5c0a6662ca47bf50ca7
#
_cell.length_a   1.000
_cell.length_b   1.000
_cell.length_c   1.000
_cell.angle_alpha   90.00
_cell.angle_beta   90.00
_cell.angle_gamma   90.00
#
_symmetry.space_group_name_H-M   'P 1'
#
loop_
_entity.id
_entity.type
_entity.pdbx_description
1 polymer ?
#
loop_
_entity_poly.entity_id
_entity_poly.type
_entity_poly.pdbx_seq_one_letter_code
_entity_poly.pdbx_strand_id
1 'polypeptide(L)'
;MLDVHSIRADFPILTRTVRDGKPLVYLDSGATSQKPLPVLDAERDFVLHHNAATHRGAHQLAEEATDAYEHARELVAGFVGCAIDEVIFTKNCTEGLNLVSYVLGDDRAGQYRVSAGDEIIISEAEHHANLIPWQELCRRTGATLKWFPLRDDGRLDLDAVEITERTKVVAVTHASNVTGAITDVATVVERAHQVGALVVLDACQSVPHMPVN
;
A
#
# COMPACT_ATOMS: atom_id res chain seq x y z
N MET A 1 20.07 -18.69 10.11
CA MET A 1 18.74 -19.14 10.61
C MET A 1 18.16 -18.00 11.41
N LEU A 2 16.88 -17.65 11.22
CA LEU A 2 16.23 -16.55 11.94
C LEU A 2 16.10 -16.92 13.42
N ASP A 3 16.58 -16.07 14.34
CA ASP A 3 16.41 -16.26 15.78
C ASP A 3 15.01 -15.76 16.21
N VAL A 4 14.04 -16.66 16.15
CA VAL A 4 12.63 -16.37 16.48
C VAL A 4 12.48 -15.94 17.95
N HIS A 5 13.31 -16.45 18.87
CA HIS A 5 13.22 -16.12 20.28
C HIS A 5 13.69 -14.69 20.55
N SER A 6 14.80 -14.28 19.93
CA SER A 6 15.31 -12.92 20.02
C SER A 6 14.31 -11.92 19.44
N ILE A 7 13.81 -12.17 18.22
CA ILE A 7 12.81 -11.30 17.57
C ILE A 7 11.53 -11.21 18.41
N ARG A 8 11.08 -12.35 18.96
CA ARG A 8 9.87 -12.39 19.77
C ARG A 8 9.99 -11.58 21.07
N ALA A 9 11.21 -11.45 21.62
CA ALA A 9 11.47 -10.65 22.82
C ALA A 9 11.23 -9.14 22.60
N ASP A 10 11.33 -8.65 21.37
CA ASP A 10 11.03 -7.25 21.02
C ASP A 10 9.53 -6.92 21.04
N PHE A 11 8.66 -7.93 21.20
CA PHE A 11 7.21 -7.77 21.23
C PHE A 11 6.62 -8.14 22.61
N PRO A 12 6.61 -7.22 23.60
CA PRO A 12 6.16 -7.52 24.96
C PRO A 12 4.75 -8.08 25.05
N ILE A 13 3.85 -7.67 24.13
CA ILE A 13 2.48 -8.17 24.10
C ILE A 13 2.40 -9.70 23.94
N LEU A 14 3.40 -10.31 23.32
CA LEU A 14 3.45 -11.77 23.11
C LEU A 14 3.77 -12.57 24.37
N THR A 15 4.09 -11.89 25.47
CA THR A 15 4.25 -12.52 26.80
C THR A 15 2.94 -12.64 27.56
N ARG A 16 1.90 -11.95 27.05
CA ARG A 16 0.57 -11.91 27.68
C ARG A 16 -0.10 -13.28 27.63
N THR A 17 -0.88 -13.58 28.65
CA THR A 17 -1.86 -14.67 28.64
C THR A 17 -3.24 -14.14 28.23
N VAL A 18 -4.04 -15.00 27.64
CA VAL A 18 -5.43 -14.74 27.26
C VAL A 18 -6.36 -15.68 28.04
N ARG A 19 -7.58 -15.89 27.58
CA ARG A 19 -8.60 -16.67 28.24
C ARG A 19 -8.06 -17.96 28.85
N ASP A 20 -8.42 -18.25 30.09
CA ASP A 20 -8.03 -19.44 30.84
C ASP A 20 -6.51 -19.55 31.09
N GLY A 21 -5.80 -18.41 31.09
CA GLY A 21 -4.35 -18.37 31.32
C GLY A 21 -3.50 -18.95 30.17
N LYS A 22 -4.08 -19.13 28.97
CA LYS A 22 -3.35 -19.63 27.81
C LYS A 22 -2.41 -18.58 27.24
N PRO A 23 -1.22 -18.96 26.73
CA PRO A 23 -0.34 -18.05 26.03
C PRO A 23 -1.03 -17.39 24.83
N LEU A 24 -0.73 -16.11 24.56
CA LEU A 24 -1.19 -15.42 23.36
C LEU A 24 -0.55 -16.03 22.11
N VAL A 25 -1.39 -16.49 21.19
CA VAL A 25 -1.02 -16.78 19.80
C VAL A 25 -1.69 -15.72 18.92
N TYR A 26 -0.88 -14.87 18.26
CA TYR A 26 -1.36 -13.78 17.43
C TYR A 26 -1.06 -14.08 15.97
N LEU A 27 -2.11 -14.28 15.16
CA LEU A 27 -2.02 -14.63 13.74
C LEU A 27 -2.82 -13.66 12.87
N ASP A 28 -3.08 -12.44 13.36
CA ASP A 28 -3.93 -11.44 12.71
C ASP A 28 -3.13 -10.19 12.28
N SER A 29 -1.86 -10.38 11.88
CA SER A 29 -1.01 -9.28 11.41
C SER A 29 -1.52 -8.66 10.10
N GLY A 30 -2.34 -9.39 9.33
CA GLY A 30 -3.01 -8.85 8.14
C GLY A 30 -4.00 -7.72 8.46
N ALA A 31 -4.65 -7.77 9.63
CA ALA A 31 -5.53 -6.70 10.10
C ALA A 31 -4.75 -5.58 10.80
N THR A 32 -3.84 -5.93 11.70
CA THR A 32 -2.93 -4.98 12.36
C THR A 32 -1.69 -5.68 12.91
N SER A 33 -0.50 -5.12 12.62
CA SER A 33 0.77 -5.64 13.11
C SER A 33 1.04 -5.17 14.53
N GLN A 34 1.57 -6.06 15.38
CA GLN A 34 2.11 -5.68 16.67
C GLN A 34 3.35 -4.81 16.48
N LYS A 35 3.60 -3.90 17.43
CA LYS A 35 4.74 -2.97 17.36
C LYS A 35 5.87 -3.50 18.22
N PRO A 36 7.09 -3.64 17.69
CA PRO A 36 8.27 -3.98 18.48
C PRO A 36 8.74 -2.79 19.33
N LEU A 37 9.44 -3.09 20.41
CA LEU A 37 9.99 -2.08 21.32
C LEU A 37 10.78 -0.98 20.62
N PRO A 38 11.70 -1.27 19.68
CA PRO A 38 12.45 -0.21 19.00
C PRO A 38 11.57 0.82 18.29
N VAL A 39 10.43 0.40 17.73
CA VAL A 39 9.47 1.32 17.08
C VAL A 39 8.77 2.19 18.12
N LEU A 40 8.31 1.59 19.21
CA LEU A 40 7.64 2.32 20.30
C LEU A 40 8.58 3.30 20.99
N ASP A 41 9.83 2.91 21.20
CA ASP A 41 10.85 3.77 21.82
C ASP A 41 11.23 4.94 20.91
N ALA A 42 11.37 4.70 19.59
CA ALA A 42 11.65 5.76 18.61
C ALA A 42 10.52 6.78 18.54
N GLU A 43 9.25 6.33 18.51
CA GLU A 43 8.09 7.23 18.53
C GLU A 43 8.05 8.04 19.84
N ARG A 44 8.26 7.38 20.96
CA ARG A 44 8.28 8.03 22.28
C ARG A 44 9.40 9.07 22.39
N ASP A 45 10.60 8.73 21.94
CA ASP A 45 11.75 9.62 21.97
C ASP A 45 11.51 10.87 21.11
N PHE A 46 11.01 10.69 19.88
CA PHE A 46 10.65 11.80 19.00
C PHE A 46 9.62 12.73 19.64
N VAL A 47 8.55 12.19 20.21
CA VAL A 47 7.49 13.02 20.84
C VAL A 47 8.00 13.76 22.08
N LEU A 48 8.87 13.16 22.86
CA LEU A 48 9.40 13.76 24.09
C LEU A 48 10.50 14.79 23.86
N HIS A 49 11.31 14.63 22.79
CA HIS A 49 12.54 15.41 22.65
C HIS A 49 12.65 16.20 21.33
N HIS A 50 11.94 15.80 20.25
CA HIS A 50 12.15 16.33 18.90
C HIS A 50 10.86 16.86 18.24
N ASN A 51 9.70 16.80 18.91
CA ASN A 51 8.42 17.14 18.31
C ASN A 51 8.31 18.62 17.95
N ALA A 52 8.38 18.92 16.65
CA ALA A 52 8.20 20.26 16.09
C ALA A 52 7.55 20.19 14.70
N ALA A 53 7.16 21.35 14.15
CA ALA A 53 6.61 21.44 12.81
C ALA A 53 7.70 21.24 11.76
N THR A 54 7.65 20.14 11.03
CA THR A 54 8.56 19.85 9.93
C THR A 54 8.43 20.87 8.81
N HIS A 55 9.56 21.27 8.17
CA HIS A 55 9.67 22.19 7.03
C HIS A 55 9.18 23.64 7.29
N ARG A 56 8.81 24.00 8.52
CA ARG A 56 8.15 25.30 8.79
C ARG A 56 8.78 26.13 9.88
N GLY A 57 9.72 25.62 10.64
CA GLY A 57 10.40 26.33 11.70
C GLY A 57 11.83 26.70 11.32
N ALA A 58 12.29 27.87 11.76
CA ALA A 58 13.68 28.31 11.63
C ALA A 58 14.44 28.21 12.96
N HIS A 59 14.15 27.18 13.74
CA HIS A 59 14.80 26.90 15.02
C HIS A 59 15.26 25.43 15.05
N GLN A 60 16.26 25.15 15.88
CA GLN A 60 16.94 23.85 15.92
C GLN A 60 15.97 22.66 16.03
N LEU A 61 14.95 22.73 16.89
CA LEU A 61 14.00 21.64 17.07
C LEU A 61 13.21 21.33 15.78
N ALA A 62 12.87 22.35 14.96
CA ALA A 62 12.20 22.13 13.68
C ALA A 62 13.15 21.57 12.61
N GLU A 63 14.44 21.91 12.68
CA GLU A 63 15.48 21.30 11.83
C GLU A 63 15.62 19.82 12.15
N GLU A 64 15.79 19.47 13.43
CA GLU A 64 15.88 18.06 13.89
C GLU A 64 14.64 17.24 13.49
N ALA A 65 13.43 17.80 13.64
CA ALA A 65 12.20 17.15 13.23
C ALA A 65 12.12 16.96 11.71
N THR A 66 12.61 17.94 10.93
CA THR A 66 12.66 17.85 9.47
C THR A 66 13.66 16.78 9.02
N ASP A 67 14.84 16.76 9.61
CA ASP A 67 15.90 15.81 9.29
C ASP A 67 15.42 14.36 9.56
N ALA A 68 14.76 14.15 10.71
CA ALA A 68 14.20 12.84 11.05
C ALA A 68 13.10 12.39 10.05
N TYR A 69 12.24 13.32 9.64
CA TYR A 69 11.17 13.06 8.67
C TYR A 69 11.73 12.73 7.26
N GLU A 70 12.70 13.50 6.78
CA GLU A 70 13.31 13.26 5.48
C GLU A 70 14.20 12.02 5.48
N HIS A 71 14.90 11.73 6.57
CA HIS A 71 15.63 10.48 6.71
C HIS A 71 14.69 9.26 6.65
N ALA A 72 13.51 9.31 7.28
CA ALA A 72 12.51 8.26 7.15
C ALA A 72 12.03 8.08 5.70
N ARG A 73 11.89 9.19 4.94
CA ARG A 73 11.56 9.15 3.51
C ARG A 73 12.63 8.44 2.69
N GLU A 74 13.92 8.75 2.95
CA GLU A 74 15.05 8.08 2.31
C GLU A 74 15.06 6.57 2.57
N LEU A 75 14.83 6.17 3.82
CA LEU A 75 14.77 4.75 4.19
C LEU A 75 13.64 4.02 3.48
N VAL A 76 12.44 4.62 3.41
CA VAL A 76 11.29 4.04 2.71
C VAL A 76 11.58 3.95 1.20
N ALA A 77 12.11 5.01 0.59
CA ALA A 77 12.48 5.01 -0.83
C ALA A 77 13.46 3.87 -1.16
N GLY A 78 14.54 3.75 -0.35
CA GLY A 78 15.52 2.67 -0.51
C GLY A 78 14.94 1.28 -0.28
N PHE A 79 13.95 1.14 0.62
CA PHE A 79 13.31 -0.13 0.94
C PHE A 79 12.42 -0.64 -0.20
N VAL A 80 11.70 0.26 -0.89
CA VAL A 80 10.79 -0.09 -2.00
C VAL A 80 11.40 0.12 -3.38
N GLY A 81 12.66 0.61 -3.46
CA GLY A 81 13.38 0.75 -4.73
C GLY A 81 12.94 1.93 -5.59
N CYS A 82 12.44 3.02 -5.01
CA CYS A 82 12.03 4.22 -5.74
C CYS A 82 12.92 5.45 -5.41
N ALA A 83 12.73 6.56 -6.11
CA ALA A 83 13.38 7.83 -5.79
C ALA A 83 12.72 8.51 -4.57
N ILE A 84 13.47 9.35 -3.87
CA ILE A 84 13.00 10.02 -2.63
C ILE A 84 11.78 10.90 -2.90
N ASP A 85 11.76 11.59 -4.04
CA ASP A 85 10.68 12.47 -4.45
C ASP A 85 9.43 11.74 -4.95
N GLU A 86 9.49 10.40 -5.09
CA GLU A 86 8.34 9.54 -5.39
C GLU A 86 7.62 9.03 -4.13
N VAL A 87 8.15 9.29 -2.93
CA VAL A 87 7.52 8.87 -1.66
C VAL A 87 6.57 9.93 -1.14
N ILE A 88 5.31 9.58 -0.95
CA ILE A 88 4.30 10.41 -0.31
C ILE A 88 3.77 9.68 0.93
N PHE A 89 3.97 10.28 2.11
CA PHE A 89 3.40 9.75 3.35
C PHE A 89 1.90 10.08 3.44
N THR A 90 1.11 9.05 3.69
CA THR A 90 -0.33 9.14 3.95
C THR A 90 -0.65 8.44 5.27
N LYS A 91 -1.85 8.63 5.80
CA LYS A 91 -2.26 8.00 7.07
C LYS A 91 -2.34 6.48 6.97
N ASN A 92 -2.68 5.98 5.79
CA ASN A 92 -2.83 4.55 5.50
C ASN A 92 -2.99 4.33 3.98
N CYS A 93 -2.96 3.07 3.55
CA CYS A 93 -3.14 2.70 2.16
C CYS A 93 -4.48 3.19 1.58
N THR A 94 -5.56 3.19 2.36
CA THR A 94 -6.87 3.70 1.93
C THR A 94 -6.79 5.17 1.50
N GLU A 95 -6.09 6.02 2.26
CA GLU A 95 -5.88 7.43 1.88
C GLU A 95 -5.03 7.53 0.61
N GLY A 96 -3.95 6.73 0.51
CA GLY A 96 -3.10 6.70 -0.68
C GLY A 96 -3.86 6.34 -1.95
N LEU A 97 -4.65 5.27 -1.94
CA LEU A 97 -5.46 4.83 -3.07
C LEU A 97 -6.55 5.85 -3.44
N ASN A 98 -7.19 6.49 -2.45
CA ASN A 98 -8.11 7.59 -2.72
C ASN A 98 -7.40 8.80 -3.35
N LEU A 99 -6.22 9.17 -2.86
CA LEU A 99 -5.42 10.26 -3.43
C LEU A 99 -5.12 9.99 -4.91
N VAL A 100 -4.66 8.79 -5.27
CA VAL A 100 -4.42 8.40 -6.67
C VAL A 100 -5.71 8.51 -7.49
N SER A 101 -6.83 7.98 -6.98
CA SER A 101 -8.13 8.06 -7.66
C SER A 101 -8.60 9.50 -7.87
N TYR A 102 -8.38 10.41 -6.92
CA TYR A 102 -8.71 11.83 -7.08
C TYR A 102 -7.83 12.50 -8.11
N VAL A 103 -6.52 12.25 -8.07
CA VAL A 103 -5.56 12.80 -9.04
C VAL A 103 -5.92 12.39 -10.47
N LEU A 104 -6.20 11.10 -10.69
CA LEU A 104 -6.54 10.58 -12.01
C LEU A 104 -7.91 11.04 -12.54
N GLY A 105 -8.77 11.54 -11.67
CA GLY A 105 -10.05 12.17 -12.07
C GLY A 105 -9.94 13.69 -12.34
N ASP A 106 -8.80 14.31 -12.07
CA ASP A 106 -8.58 15.75 -12.20
C ASP A 106 -8.02 16.10 -13.60
N ASP A 107 -8.39 17.28 -14.12
CA ASP A 107 -7.92 17.76 -15.43
C ASP A 107 -6.39 17.89 -15.52
N ARG A 108 -5.72 18.09 -14.38
CA ARG A 108 -4.27 18.21 -14.29
C ARG A 108 -3.52 16.89 -14.45
N ALA A 109 -4.22 15.75 -14.44
CA ALA A 109 -3.61 14.45 -14.67
C ALA A 109 -3.11 14.26 -16.12
N GLY A 110 -3.44 15.18 -17.04
CA GLY A 110 -2.96 15.16 -18.42
C GLY A 110 -3.37 13.86 -19.14
N GLN A 111 -2.39 13.15 -19.70
CA GLN A 111 -2.62 11.90 -20.44
C GLN A 111 -3.16 10.75 -19.58
N TYR A 112 -2.97 10.82 -18.28
CA TYR A 112 -3.43 9.79 -17.34
C TYR A 112 -4.83 10.05 -16.78
N ARG A 113 -5.45 11.18 -17.18
CA ARG A 113 -6.80 11.49 -16.77
C ARG A 113 -7.78 10.41 -17.21
N VAL A 114 -8.62 9.98 -16.29
CA VAL A 114 -9.71 9.05 -16.55
C VAL A 114 -10.98 9.85 -16.92
N SER A 115 -11.58 9.51 -18.05
CA SER A 115 -12.73 10.19 -18.65
C SER A 115 -13.80 9.21 -19.13
N ALA A 116 -14.92 9.72 -19.61
CA ALA A 116 -15.98 8.90 -20.20
C ALA A 116 -15.46 8.10 -21.40
N GLY A 117 -15.76 6.80 -21.41
CA GLY A 117 -15.29 5.85 -22.42
C GLY A 117 -13.98 5.14 -22.08
N ASP A 118 -13.23 5.62 -21.09
CA ASP A 118 -12.08 4.91 -20.57
C ASP A 118 -12.48 3.72 -19.69
N GLU A 119 -11.53 2.84 -19.44
CA GLU A 119 -11.71 1.64 -18.64
C GLU A 119 -10.72 1.62 -17.46
N ILE A 120 -11.23 1.17 -16.31
CA ILE A 120 -10.42 0.83 -15.14
C ILE A 120 -10.61 -0.66 -14.89
N ILE A 121 -9.51 -1.40 -14.73
CA ILE A 121 -9.55 -2.83 -14.41
C ILE A 121 -9.04 -3.03 -12.98
N ILE A 122 -9.81 -3.73 -12.17
CA ILE A 122 -9.43 -4.17 -10.82
C ILE A 122 -9.50 -5.69 -10.74
N SER A 123 -9.35 -6.28 -9.56
CA SER A 123 -9.59 -7.71 -9.39
C SER A 123 -10.74 -8.01 -8.41
N GLU A 124 -11.28 -9.22 -8.46
CA GLU A 124 -12.25 -9.71 -7.46
C GLU A 124 -11.62 -9.91 -6.08
N ALA A 125 -10.28 -9.96 -6.00
CA ALA A 125 -9.55 -10.17 -4.75
C ALA A 125 -9.27 -8.88 -3.97
N GLU A 126 -9.76 -7.72 -4.44
CA GLU A 126 -9.41 -6.43 -3.85
C GLU A 126 -10.00 -6.22 -2.46
N HIS A 127 -9.19 -5.67 -1.58
CA HIS A 127 -9.71 -5.04 -0.37
C HIS A 127 -10.57 -3.82 -0.76
N HIS A 128 -11.60 -3.51 0.03
CA HIS A 128 -12.47 -2.35 -0.23
C HIS A 128 -11.71 -1.03 -0.46
N ALA A 129 -10.54 -0.88 0.16
CA ALA A 129 -9.68 0.29 -0.02
C ALA A 129 -9.20 0.44 -1.48
N ASN A 130 -9.03 -0.68 -2.21
CA ASN A 130 -8.63 -0.70 -3.63
C ASN A 130 -9.80 -1.05 -4.58
N LEU A 131 -11.03 -1.05 -4.10
CA LEU A 131 -12.26 -1.24 -4.88
C LEU A 131 -13.06 0.08 -4.97
N ILE A 132 -13.42 0.62 -3.82
CA ILE A 132 -14.37 1.75 -3.72
C ILE A 132 -13.86 3.02 -4.42
N PRO A 133 -12.57 3.42 -4.31
CA PRO A 133 -12.09 4.61 -4.99
C PRO A 133 -12.26 4.55 -6.52
N TRP A 134 -12.09 3.37 -7.11
CA TRP A 134 -12.24 3.16 -8.55
C TRP A 134 -13.70 3.16 -9.00
N GLN A 135 -14.60 2.56 -8.20
CA GLN A 135 -16.06 2.66 -8.44
C GLN A 135 -16.50 4.13 -8.43
N GLU A 136 -16.06 4.90 -7.43
CA GLU A 136 -16.39 6.31 -7.31
C GLU A 136 -15.76 7.16 -8.43
N LEU A 137 -14.56 6.82 -8.87
CA LEU A 137 -13.95 7.48 -10.04
C LEU A 137 -14.76 7.22 -11.30
N CYS A 138 -15.13 5.97 -11.58
CA CYS A 138 -15.98 5.61 -12.71
C CYS A 138 -17.34 6.35 -12.67
N ARG A 139 -17.97 6.41 -11.47
CA ARG A 139 -19.23 7.13 -11.28
C ARG A 139 -19.10 8.63 -11.60
N ARG A 140 -17.98 9.27 -11.23
CA ARG A 140 -17.74 10.71 -11.48
C ARG A 140 -17.38 11.02 -12.92
N THR A 141 -16.66 10.13 -13.59
CA THR A 141 -16.08 10.39 -14.91
C THR A 141 -16.86 9.77 -16.06
N GLY A 142 -17.71 8.78 -15.78
CA GLY A 142 -18.38 7.99 -16.83
C GLY A 142 -17.50 6.89 -17.44
N ALA A 143 -16.35 6.58 -16.80
CA ALA A 143 -15.52 5.44 -17.18
C ALA A 143 -16.19 4.11 -16.78
N THR A 144 -15.74 3.03 -17.39
CA THR A 144 -16.25 1.67 -17.14
C THR A 144 -15.30 0.91 -16.21
N LEU A 145 -15.87 0.29 -15.16
CA LEU A 145 -15.13 -0.61 -14.29
C LEU A 145 -15.24 -2.04 -14.78
N LYS A 146 -14.09 -2.72 -14.89
CA LYS A 146 -13.95 -4.14 -15.20
C LYS A 146 -13.16 -4.81 -14.09
N TRP A 147 -13.19 -6.14 -14.02
CA TRP A 147 -12.42 -6.89 -13.01
C TRP A 147 -11.96 -8.24 -13.52
N PHE A 148 -10.73 -8.62 -13.17
CA PHE A 148 -10.24 -9.98 -13.32
C PHE A 148 -10.95 -10.89 -12.33
N PRO A 149 -11.58 -11.97 -12.77
CA PRO A 149 -12.20 -12.96 -11.87
C PRO A 149 -11.13 -13.78 -11.16
N LEU A 150 -11.55 -14.46 -10.08
CA LEU A 150 -10.74 -15.46 -9.41
C LEU A 150 -10.94 -16.84 -10.05
N ARG A 151 -9.84 -17.58 -10.16
CA ARG A 151 -9.87 -19.00 -10.46
C ARG A 151 -10.19 -19.81 -9.19
N ASP A 152 -10.53 -21.08 -9.33
CA ASP A 152 -10.83 -21.99 -8.22
C ASP A 152 -9.66 -22.14 -7.22
N ASP A 153 -8.42 -21.90 -7.66
CA ASP A 153 -7.22 -21.91 -6.83
C ASP A 153 -6.98 -20.58 -6.08
N GLY A 154 -7.87 -19.61 -6.22
CA GLY A 154 -7.80 -18.29 -5.58
C GLY A 154 -6.86 -17.30 -6.27
N ARG A 155 -6.29 -17.64 -7.42
CA ARG A 155 -5.46 -16.71 -8.23
C ARG A 155 -6.32 -15.96 -9.24
N LEU A 156 -5.80 -14.81 -9.69
CA LEU A 156 -6.46 -14.01 -10.71
C LEU A 156 -6.42 -14.71 -12.08
N ASP A 157 -7.54 -14.70 -12.78
CA ASP A 157 -7.61 -15.08 -14.20
C ASP A 157 -7.32 -13.85 -15.06
N LEU A 158 -6.04 -13.60 -15.33
CA LEU A 158 -5.59 -12.47 -16.13
C LEU A 158 -6.00 -12.55 -17.60
N ASP A 159 -6.41 -13.73 -18.08
CA ASP A 159 -6.82 -13.95 -19.47
C ASP A 159 -8.33 -13.73 -19.69
N ALA A 160 -9.10 -13.65 -18.61
CA ALA A 160 -10.55 -13.46 -18.68
C ALA A 160 -10.98 -12.02 -19.09
N VAL A 161 -10.07 -11.04 -18.98
CA VAL A 161 -10.34 -9.64 -19.31
C VAL A 161 -9.23 -9.09 -20.17
N GLU A 162 -9.60 -8.57 -21.33
CA GLU A 162 -8.67 -7.90 -22.23
C GLU A 162 -8.33 -6.51 -21.71
N ILE A 163 -7.05 -6.19 -21.64
CA ILE A 163 -6.52 -4.84 -21.42
C ILE A 163 -6.41 -4.18 -22.79
N THR A 164 -7.15 -3.10 -23.02
CA THR A 164 -7.28 -2.44 -24.32
C THR A 164 -6.70 -1.02 -24.27
N GLU A 165 -6.59 -0.36 -25.42
CA GLU A 165 -6.16 1.06 -25.50
C GLU A 165 -7.07 2.02 -24.72
N ARG A 166 -8.29 1.60 -24.36
CA ARG A 166 -9.18 2.37 -23.49
C ARG A 166 -8.85 2.19 -22.00
N THR A 167 -8.07 1.19 -21.65
CA THR A 167 -7.66 0.97 -20.26
C THR A 167 -6.69 2.06 -19.83
N LYS A 168 -7.04 2.81 -18.79
CA LYS A 168 -6.20 3.85 -18.19
C LYS A 168 -5.51 3.37 -16.94
N VAL A 169 -6.16 2.49 -16.18
CA VAL A 169 -5.67 2.00 -14.90
C VAL A 169 -5.94 0.52 -14.77
N VAL A 170 -4.93 -0.22 -14.31
CA VAL A 170 -5.07 -1.59 -13.80
C VAL A 170 -4.67 -1.55 -12.33
N ALA A 171 -5.64 -1.70 -11.42
CA ALA A 171 -5.41 -1.63 -9.98
C ALA A 171 -5.63 -3.02 -9.36
N VAL A 172 -4.56 -3.62 -8.83
CA VAL A 172 -4.61 -4.99 -8.29
C VAL A 172 -3.87 -5.11 -6.96
N THR A 173 -4.35 -6.00 -6.10
CA THR A 173 -3.61 -6.39 -4.91
C THR A 173 -2.41 -7.25 -5.27
N HIS A 174 -1.25 -6.99 -4.64
CA HIS A 174 -0.06 -7.80 -4.82
C HIS A 174 -0.17 -9.16 -4.10
N ALA A 175 -0.67 -9.11 -2.86
CA ALA A 175 -0.96 -10.31 -2.07
C ALA A 175 -2.31 -10.15 -1.39
N SER A 176 -3.21 -11.11 -1.58
CA SER A 176 -4.55 -11.04 -1.00
C SER A 176 -4.50 -11.12 0.54
N ASN A 177 -5.17 -10.19 1.21
CA ASN A 177 -5.35 -10.22 2.66
C ASN A 177 -6.25 -11.38 3.15
N VAL A 178 -6.99 -12.02 2.25
CA VAL A 178 -7.92 -13.12 2.56
C VAL A 178 -7.29 -14.48 2.27
N THR A 179 -6.77 -14.67 1.07
CA THR A 179 -6.27 -15.98 0.61
C THR A 179 -4.76 -16.11 0.69
N GLY A 180 -4.02 -14.99 0.75
CA GLY A 180 -2.56 -14.97 0.64
C GLY A 180 -2.05 -15.25 -0.78
N ALA A 181 -2.94 -15.38 -1.77
CA ALA A 181 -2.54 -15.56 -3.16
C ALA A 181 -1.75 -14.34 -3.66
N ILE A 182 -0.65 -14.61 -4.36
CA ILE A 182 0.24 -13.58 -4.93
C ILE A 182 -0.12 -13.39 -6.39
N THR A 183 -0.34 -12.14 -6.78
CA THR A 183 -0.61 -11.74 -8.17
C THR A 183 0.68 -11.78 -8.99
N ASP A 184 0.59 -12.25 -10.23
CA ASP A 184 1.67 -12.12 -11.23
C ASP A 184 1.75 -10.68 -11.73
N VAL A 185 2.39 -9.82 -10.91
CA VAL A 185 2.52 -8.38 -11.18
C VAL A 185 3.31 -8.12 -12.45
N ALA A 186 4.31 -8.94 -12.75
CA ALA A 186 5.13 -8.78 -13.95
C ALA A 186 4.28 -8.87 -15.22
N THR A 187 3.42 -9.88 -15.32
CA THR A 187 2.47 -10.03 -16.43
C THR A 187 1.46 -8.89 -16.49
N VAL A 188 0.94 -8.44 -15.33
CA VAL A 188 0.01 -7.29 -15.29
C VAL A 188 0.67 -6.02 -15.81
N VAL A 189 1.88 -5.71 -15.33
CA VAL A 189 2.65 -4.53 -15.74
C VAL A 189 2.97 -4.57 -17.24
N GLU A 190 3.46 -5.70 -17.74
CA GLU A 190 3.77 -5.86 -19.16
C GLU A 190 2.54 -5.56 -20.03
N ARG A 191 1.42 -6.19 -19.75
CA ARG A 191 0.18 -6.00 -20.53
C ARG A 191 -0.39 -4.60 -20.42
N ALA A 192 -0.38 -3.99 -19.23
CA ALA A 192 -0.87 -2.64 -19.03
C ALA A 192 0.00 -1.60 -19.76
N HIS A 193 1.31 -1.72 -19.67
CA HIS A 193 2.24 -0.79 -20.31
C HIS A 193 2.22 -0.87 -21.84
N GLN A 194 1.89 -2.03 -22.43
CA GLN A 194 1.73 -2.18 -23.88
C GLN A 194 0.65 -1.25 -24.45
N VAL A 195 -0.35 -0.89 -23.68
CA VAL A 195 -1.42 0.04 -24.06
C VAL A 195 -1.29 1.43 -23.40
N GLY A 196 -0.23 1.68 -22.66
CA GLY A 196 0.02 2.95 -21.95
C GLY A 196 -0.83 3.12 -20.67
N ALA A 197 -1.42 2.05 -20.13
CA ALA A 197 -2.15 2.08 -18.87
C ALA A 197 -1.21 2.12 -17.67
N LEU A 198 -1.63 2.82 -16.60
CA LEU A 198 -0.95 2.79 -15.31
C LEU A 198 -1.30 1.53 -14.53
N VAL A 199 -0.33 1.02 -13.77
CA VAL A 199 -0.58 -0.02 -12.76
C VAL A 199 -0.56 0.60 -11.38
N VAL A 200 -1.61 0.36 -10.61
CA VAL A 200 -1.72 0.73 -9.20
C VAL A 200 -1.69 -0.56 -8.38
N LEU A 201 -0.61 -0.76 -7.64
CA LEU A 201 -0.40 -1.97 -6.86
C LEU A 201 -0.75 -1.72 -5.40
N ASP A 202 -1.80 -2.39 -4.90
CA ASP A 202 -2.02 -2.48 -3.45
C ASP A 202 -1.04 -3.49 -2.85
N ALA A 203 0.04 -2.97 -2.30
CA ALA A 203 1.12 -3.75 -1.71
C ALA A 203 1.03 -3.85 -0.17
N CYS A 204 -0.13 -3.58 0.40
CA CYS A 204 -0.36 -3.53 1.85
C CYS A 204 0.06 -4.83 2.56
N GLN A 205 -0.21 -5.98 1.94
CA GLN A 205 0.16 -7.29 2.48
C GLN A 205 1.50 -7.82 1.96
N SER A 206 2.04 -7.29 0.89
CA SER A 206 3.29 -7.81 0.33
C SER A 206 4.54 -7.14 0.90
N VAL A 207 4.56 -5.81 0.97
CA VAL A 207 5.73 -5.03 1.43
C VAL A 207 6.24 -5.46 2.81
N PRO A 208 5.39 -5.73 3.83
CA PRO A 208 5.88 -6.18 5.12
C PRO A 208 6.32 -7.65 5.16
N HIS A 209 6.04 -8.45 4.13
CA HIS A 209 6.22 -9.91 4.17
C HIS A 209 7.20 -10.45 3.15
N MET A 210 7.48 -9.73 2.08
CA MET A 210 8.38 -10.17 1.01
C MET A 210 9.11 -8.99 0.36
N PRO A 211 10.31 -9.21 -0.22
CA PRO A 211 10.98 -8.17 -1.00
C PRO A 211 10.10 -7.71 -2.15
N VAL A 212 10.00 -6.39 -2.32
CA VAL A 212 9.33 -5.73 -3.45
C VAL A 212 10.28 -4.70 -4.06
N ASN A 213 10.20 -4.52 -5.37
CA ASN A 213 11.01 -3.57 -6.13
C ASN A 213 10.18 -3.10 -7.33
#